data_d146215ffe191068cd0da66e9076f7c6
#
_entry.id   d146215ffe191068cd0da66e9076f7c6
#
_cell.length_a   1.000
_cell.length_b   1.000
_cell.length_c   1.000
_cell.angle_alpha   90.00
_cell.angle_beta   90.00
_cell.angle_gamma   90.00
#
_symmetry.space_group_name_H-M   'P 1'
#
loop_
_entity.id
_entity.type
_entity.pdbx_description
1 polymer ?
#
loop_
_entity_poly.entity_id
_entity_poly.type
_entity_poly.pdbx_seq_one_letter_code
_entity_poly.pdbx_strand_id
1 'polypeptide(L)'
;ISPQHVVTRTAYVQELLKGNSTESLKDTHVVEYASFGAPPAPDSPDYAMAGTDLAKPLEDAMQSSDNLRAVIMFTDGSHNASSSVLTQAQRMRTRGIPLFIISAGSPYPLPDLALQDVKAPTYGIIGETVQIPFTIKSTLGKETRTTLIMTSRDTGKTVTRTVTIPAQGEVSDAVLWKIEQEGAETLELKLPVQPQERMHNNNASSFSISGRR
;
A
#
# COMPACT_ATOMS: atom_id res chain seq x y z
N ILE A 1 -1.56 -5.99 25.31
CA ILE A 1 -0.63 -6.65 24.36
C ILE A 1 0.47 -5.63 24.08
N SER A 2 1.67 -5.94 24.52
CA SER A 2 2.83 -5.03 24.47
C SER A 2 3.34 -4.88 23.03
N PRO A 3 3.67 -3.67 22.53
CA PRO A 3 4.05 -3.43 21.13
C PRO A 3 5.51 -3.77 20.81
N GLN A 4 6.11 -4.75 21.44
CA GLN A 4 7.58 -4.87 21.48
C GLN A 4 8.23 -5.88 20.52
N HIS A 5 7.48 -6.58 19.65
CA HIS A 5 8.12 -7.45 18.65
C HIS A 5 7.48 -7.25 17.27
N VAL A 6 7.97 -6.25 16.57
CA VAL A 6 7.71 -6.15 15.11
C VAL A 6 8.67 -7.13 14.43
N VAL A 7 8.19 -8.33 14.16
CA VAL A 7 8.90 -9.33 13.35
C VAL A 7 8.63 -9.02 11.88
N THR A 8 9.65 -9.05 11.04
CA THR A 8 9.44 -8.94 9.59
C THR A 8 8.65 -10.15 9.08
N ARG A 9 7.87 -10.00 8.00
CA ARG A 9 7.12 -11.11 7.38
C ARG A 9 8.02 -12.29 7.08
N THR A 10 9.21 -12.03 6.52
CA THR A 10 10.21 -13.05 6.22
C THR A 10 10.68 -13.79 7.47
N ALA A 11 10.98 -13.07 8.55
CA ALA A 11 11.40 -13.68 9.80
C ALA A 11 10.28 -14.54 10.42
N TYR A 12 9.04 -14.07 10.36
CA TYR A 12 7.87 -14.83 10.82
C TYR A 12 7.69 -16.14 10.03
N VAL A 13 7.75 -16.08 8.70
CA VAL A 13 7.66 -17.28 7.85
C VAL A 13 8.84 -18.23 8.13
N GLN A 14 10.05 -17.71 8.26
CA GLN A 14 11.22 -18.54 8.60
C GLN A 14 11.08 -19.23 9.95
N GLU A 15 10.48 -18.58 10.93
CA GLU A 15 10.22 -19.16 12.25
C GLU A 15 9.16 -20.29 12.14
N LEU A 16 8.08 -20.06 11.40
CA LEU A 16 7.08 -21.09 11.12
C LEU A 16 7.68 -22.31 10.40
N LEU A 17 8.58 -22.08 9.44
CA LEU A 17 9.24 -23.14 8.67
C LEU A 17 10.26 -23.94 9.48
N LYS A 18 10.77 -23.40 10.59
CA LYS A 18 11.67 -24.10 11.54
C LYS A 18 10.91 -24.91 12.60
N GLY A 19 9.58 -24.77 12.63
CA GLY A 19 8.74 -25.48 13.61
C GLY A 19 8.67 -27.00 13.39
N ASN A 20 8.40 -27.76 14.44
CA ASN A 20 8.30 -29.23 14.42
C ASN A 20 7.29 -29.77 13.38
N SER A 21 6.26 -28.98 13.05
CA SER A 21 5.24 -29.38 12.06
C SER A 21 5.83 -29.52 10.65
N THR A 22 6.82 -28.71 10.30
CA THR A 22 7.47 -28.77 8.98
C THR A 22 8.49 -29.91 8.91
N GLU A 23 9.15 -30.20 10.02
CA GLU A 23 10.10 -31.34 10.10
C GLU A 23 9.35 -32.67 9.93
N SER A 24 8.20 -32.84 10.57
CA SER A 24 7.42 -34.08 10.44
C SER A 24 6.87 -34.32 9.01
N LEU A 25 6.70 -33.26 8.21
CA LEU A 25 6.34 -33.43 6.80
C LEU A 25 7.49 -34.02 5.98
N LYS A 26 8.73 -33.71 6.30
CA LYS A 26 9.91 -34.21 5.60
C LYS A 26 10.13 -35.71 5.78
N ASP A 27 9.59 -36.29 6.87
CA ASP A 27 9.69 -37.72 7.11
C ASP A 27 8.91 -38.56 6.09
N THR A 28 7.89 -37.96 5.48
CA THR A 28 6.96 -38.66 4.58
C THR A 28 6.86 -38.05 3.19
N HIS A 29 7.33 -36.83 2.98
CA HIS A 29 7.21 -36.07 1.74
C HIS A 29 8.51 -35.35 1.39
N VAL A 30 8.75 -35.17 0.10
CA VAL A 30 9.76 -34.23 -0.38
C VAL A 30 9.17 -32.81 -0.26
N VAL A 31 9.80 -31.94 0.51
CA VAL A 31 9.37 -30.56 0.73
C VAL A 31 10.29 -29.63 -0.05
N GLU A 32 9.73 -28.93 -1.03
CA GLU A 32 10.42 -27.92 -1.81
C GLU A 32 9.98 -26.52 -1.38
N TYR A 33 10.91 -25.57 -1.39
CA TYR A 33 10.68 -24.19 -1.00
C TYR A 33 10.94 -23.27 -2.18
N ALA A 34 10.00 -22.36 -2.46
CA ALA A 34 10.15 -21.33 -3.47
C ALA A 34 9.77 -19.97 -2.88
N SER A 35 10.51 -18.93 -3.22
CA SER A 35 10.17 -17.55 -2.88
C SER A 35 9.62 -16.84 -4.11
N PHE A 36 8.67 -15.91 -3.89
CA PHE A 36 8.06 -15.13 -4.97
C PHE A 36 7.84 -13.68 -4.52
N GLY A 37 7.61 -12.77 -5.47
CA GLY A 37 7.32 -11.36 -5.18
C GLY A 37 8.52 -10.58 -4.64
N ALA A 38 9.75 -11.04 -4.86
CA ALA A 38 10.93 -10.23 -4.57
C ALA A 38 10.93 -9.01 -5.50
N PRO A 39 11.00 -7.78 -4.97
CA PRO A 39 11.14 -6.61 -5.82
C PRO A 39 12.45 -6.73 -6.63
N PRO A 40 12.48 -6.25 -7.89
CA PRO A 40 13.74 -6.07 -8.60
C PRO A 40 14.64 -5.13 -7.80
N ALA A 41 15.96 -5.13 -8.14
CA ALA A 41 16.89 -4.24 -7.47
C ALA A 41 16.40 -2.77 -7.54
N PRO A 42 16.64 -1.96 -6.49
CA PRO A 42 16.15 -0.57 -6.42
C PRO A 42 16.54 0.28 -7.65
N ASP A 43 17.64 -0.05 -8.30
CA ASP A 43 18.14 0.64 -9.49
C ASP A 43 17.60 0.07 -10.82
N SER A 44 16.73 -0.95 -10.76
CA SER A 44 16.12 -1.52 -11.95
C SER A 44 15.03 -0.61 -12.51
N PRO A 45 14.97 -0.40 -13.84
CA PRO A 45 13.86 0.31 -14.50
C PRO A 45 12.47 -0.29 -14.16
N ASP A 46 12.42 -1.58 -13.86
CA ASP A 46 11.20 -2.31 -13.56
C ASP A 46 10.76 -2.19 -12.09
N TYR A 47 11.56 -1.51 -11.24
CA TYR A 47 11.24 -1.37 -9.81
C TYR A 47 9.87 -0.71 -9.55
N ALA A 48 9.55 0.32 -10.33
CA ALA A 48 8.27 1.03 -10.24
C ALA A 48 7.07 0.19 -10.74
N MET A 49 7.32 -0.85 -11.52
CA MET A 49 6.33 -1.76 -12.11
C MET A 49 6.28 -3.12 -11.37
N ALA A 50 7.09 -3.29 -10.33
CA ALA A 50 7.17 -4.53 -9.57
C ALA A 50 5.85 -4.84 -8.89
N GLY A 51 5.16 -5.83 -9.41
CA GLY A 51 3.92 -6.34 -8.88
C GLY A 51 4.13 -7.66 -8.15
N THR A 52 3.30 -7.95 -7.16
CA THR A 52 3.22 -9.29 -6.57
C THR A 52 2.24 -10.12 -7.38
N ASP A 53 2.73 -11.17 -8.02
CA ASP A 53 1.92 -12.15 -8.72
C ASP A 53 1.78 -13.41 -7.87
N LEU A 54 0.58 -13.65 -7.35
CA LEU A 54 0.26 -14.85 -6.58
C LEU A 54 -0.12 -16.06 -7.48
N ALA A 55 -0.42 -15.82 -8.75
CA ALA A 55 -0.80 -16.90 -9.68
C ALA A 55 0.42 -17.63 -10.22
N LYS A 56 1.51 -16.90 -10.52
CA LYS A 56 2.74 -17.45 -11.08
C LYS A 56 3.35 -18.57 -10.24
N PRO A 57 3.57 -18.42 -8.92
CA PRO A 57 4.12 -19.51 -8.10
C PRO A 57 3.22 -20.75 -8.05
N LEU A 58 1.90 -20.61 -8.16
CA LEU A 58 0.99 -21.76 -8.25
C LEU A 58 1.13 -22.50 -9.59
N GLU A 59 1.29 -21.75 -10.67
CA GLU A 59 1.54 -22.33 -11.99
C GLU A 59 2.89 -23.06 -12.03
N ASP A 60 3.96 -22.41 -11.54
CA ASP A 60 5.30 -22.99 -11.49
C ASP A 60 5.34 -24.28 -10.64
N ALA A 61 4.67 -24.29 -9.49
CA ALA A 61 4.55 -25.48 -8.65
C ALA A 61 3.87 -26.64 -9.38
N MET A 62 2.82 -26.36 -10.17
CA MET A 62 2.13 -27.41 -10.96
C MET A 62 2.95 -27.91 -12.16
N GLN A 63 3.92 -27.13 -12.62
CA GLN A 63 4.82 -27.49 -13.73
C GLN A 63 6.08 -28.22 -13.25
N SER A 64 6.55 -27.92 -12.03
CA SER A 64 7.80 -28.47 -11.49
C SER A 64 7.70 -29.92 -11.04
N SER A 65 6.49 -30.42 -10.72
CA SER A 65 6.32 -31.79 -10.20
C SER A 65 5.02 -32.40 -10.66
N ASP A 66 5.12 -33.58 -11.33
CA ASP A 66 3.98 -34.39 -11.69
C ASP A 66 3.30 -35.06 -10.47
N ASN A 67 4.02 -35.20 -9.36
CA ASN A 67 3.54 -35.82 -8.12
C ASN A 67 3.30 -34.80 -7.01
N LEU A 68 2.91 -33.58 -7.35
CA LEU A 68 2.59 -32.54 -6.39
C LEU A 68 1.41 -32.95 -5.50
N ARG A 69 1.61 -33.05 -4.20
CA ARG A 69 0.61 -33.52 -3.23
C ARG A 69 -0.17 -32.35 -2.59
N ALA A 70 0.48 -31.25 -2.34
CA ALA A 70 -0.13 -30.06 -1.77
C ALA A 70 0.75 -28.83 -2.03
N VAL A 71 0.16 -27.65 -1.96
CA VAL A 71 0.89 -26.39 -1.91
C VAL A 71 0.51 -25.64 -0.64
N ILE A 72 1.51 -25.16 0.09
CA ILE A 72 1.33 -24.25 1.25
C ILE A 72 1.92 -22.92 0.85
N MET A 73 1.08 -21.89 0.77
CA MET A 73 1.47 -20.53 0.38
C MET A 73 1.42 -19.60 1.60
N PHE A 74 2.53 -18.94 1.90
CA PHE A 74 2.60 -17.89 2.90
C PHE A 74 2.52 -16.53 2.17
N THR A 75 1.47 -15.77 2.42
CA THR A 75 1.23 -14.49 1.73
C THR A 75 0.45 -13.52 2.60
N ASP A 76 0.61 -12.22 2.37
CA ASP A 76 -0.25 -11.18 2.93
C ASP A 76 -1.52 -10.93 2.11
N GLY A 77 -1.69 -11.67 1.00
CA GLY A 77 -2.82 -11.54 0.08
C GLY A 77 -2.67 -10.42 -0.94
N SER A 78 -1.60 -9.64 -0.91
CA SER A 78 -1.36 -8.59 -1.91
C SER A 78 -1.12 -9.21 -3.27
N HIS A 79 -1.99 -8.87 -4.24
CA HIS A 79 -1.89 -9.29 -5.64
C HIS A 79 -2.24 -8.11 -6.53
N ASN A 80 -1.29 -7.66 -7.34
CA ASN A 80 -1.42 -6.52 -8.24
C ASN A 80 -0.97 -6.83 -9.68
N ALA A 81 -0.78 -8.12 -10.00
CA ALA A 81 -0.56 -8.56 -11.37
C ALA A 81 -1.90 -8.81 -12.10
N SER A 82 -1.84 -8.82 -13.42
CA SER A 82 -3.01 -9.09 -14.28
C SER A 82 -3.43 -10.55 -14.34
N SER A 83 -2.61 -11.47 -13.84
CA SER A 83 -2.86 -12.91 -13.81
C SER A 83 -3.99 -13.28 -12.84
N SER A 84 -4.76 -14.32 -13.14
CA SER A 84 -5.87 -14.76 -12.27
C SER A 84 -5.44 -15.85 -11.30
N VAL A 85 -5.31 -15.49 -10.03
CA VAL A 85 -5.05 -16.44 -8.93
C VAL A 85 -6.15 -17.51 -8.85
N LEU A 86 -7.41 -17.09 -9.03
CA LEU A 86 -8.57 -17.99 -8.96
C LEU A 86 -8.50 -19.07 -10.06
N THR A 87 -8.06 -18.72 -11.26
CA THR A 87 -7.89 -19.68 -12.35
C THR A 87 -6.87 -20.76 -11.99
N GLN A 88 -5.75 -20.39 -11.37
CA GLN A 88 -4.74 -21.36 -10.95
C GLN A 88 -5.24 -22.24 -9.80
N ALA A 89 -5.93 -21.66 -8.83
CA ALA A 89 -6.55 -22.41 -7.74
C ALA A 89 -7.59 -23.43 -8.27
N GLN A 90 -8.39 -23.08 -9.29
CA GLN A 90 -9.33 -23.99 -9.95
C GLN A 90 -8.60 -25.14 -10.68
N ARG A 91 -7.49 -24.85 -11.37
CA ARG A 91 -6.66 -25.88 -12.01
C ARG A 91 -6.09 -26.86 -10.98
N MET A 92 -5.59 -26.37 -9.85
CA MET A 92 -5.13 -27.21 -8.75
C MET A 92 -6.25 -28.10 -8.21
N ARG A 93 -7.44 -27.52 -8.00
CA ARG A 93 -8.63 -28.28 -7.56
C ARG A 93 -8.99 -29.40 -8.54
N THR A 94 -8.97 -29.13 -9.84
CA THR A 94 -9.25 -30.13 -10.89
C THR A 94 -8.23 -31.31 -10.87
N ARG A 95 -6.98 -31.00 -10.49
CA ARG A 95 -5.92 -32.02 -10.33
C ARG A 95 -5.94 -32.69 -8.95
N GLY A 96 -6.87 -32.32 -8.06
CA GLY A 96 -6.93 -32.86 -6.70
C GLY A 96 -5.79 -32.40 -5.78
N ILE A 97 -5.13 -31.26 -6.11
CA ILE A 97 -4.02 -30.70 -5.34
C ILE A 97 -4.57 -29.66 -4.37
N PRO A 98 -4.56 -29.92 -3.04
CA PRO A 98 -4.99 -28.92 -2.06
C PRO A 98 -4.02 -27.74 -1.98
N LEU A 99 -4.58 -26.54 -1.88
CA LEU A 99 -3.88 -25.29 -1.64
C LEU A 99 -4.20 -24.78 -0.23
N PHE A 100 -3.20 -24.67 0.62
CA PHE A 100 -3.30 -24.09 1.96
C PHE A 100 -2.69 -22.68 1.93
N ILE A 101 -3.44 -21.69 2.38
CA ILE A 101 -2.98 -20.31 2.46
C ILE A 101 -2.80 -19.94 3.93
N ILE A 102 -1.59 -19.53 4.28
CA ILE A 102 -1.25 -19.05 5.62
C ILE A 102 -0.96 -17.56 5.50
N SER A 103 -1.76 -16.76 6.22
CA SER A 103 -1.58 -15.30 6.23
C SER A 103 -0.29 -14.93 6.95
N ALA A 104 0.62 -14.30 6.21
CA ALA A 104 1.90 -13.79 6.71
C ALA A 104 1.84 -12.25 6.86
N GLY A 105 0.75 -11.72 7.41
CA GLY A 105 0.53 -10.29 7.61
C GLY A 105 -0.04 -9.99 8.99
N SER A 106 0.01 -8.72 9.39
CA SER A 106 -0.69 -8.26 10.58
C SER A 106 -2.20 -8.18 10.26
N PRO A 107 -3.08 -8.72 11.11
CA PRO A 107 -4.52 -8.50 10.99
C PRO A 107 -4.91 -7.04 11.30
N TYR A 108 -3.99 -6.27 11.85
CA TYR A 108 -4.18 -4.86 12.16
C TYR A 108 -3.50 -3.99 11.10
N PRO A 109 -4.17 -2.94 10.61
CA PRO A 109 -3.53 -1.98 9.73
C PRO A 109 -2.33 -1.34 10.44
N LEU A 110 -1.29 -1.02 9.67
CA LEU A 110 -0.16 -0.26 10.20
C LEU A 110 -0.65 1.12 10.62
N PRO A 111 -0.11 1.67 11.72
CA PRO A 111 -0.40 3.05 12.11
C PRO A 111 -0.01 4.01 11.00
N ASP A 112 -1.00 4.76 10.49
CA ASP A 112 -0.82 5.59 9.31
C ASP A 112 -1.84 6.73 9.24
N LEU A 113 -1.45 7.86 8.62
CA LEU A 113 -2.33 8.92 8.14
C LEU A 113 -2.15 9.03 6.62
N ALA A 114 -3.17 8.73 5.87
CA ALA A 114 -3.13 8.77 4.41
C ALA A 114 -3.94 9.95 3.87
N LEU A 115 -3.32 10.77 3.03
CA LEU A 115 -4.00 11.81 2.26
C LEU A 115 -4.62 11.15 1.02
N GLN A 116 -5.94 11.21 0.92
CA GLN A 116 -6.72 10.57 -0.15
C GLN A 116 -7.65 11.58 -0.83
N ASP A 117 -8.16 11.22 -2.00
CA ASP A 117 -9.23 11.93 -2.73
C ASP A 117 -9.02 13.44 -2.87
N VAL A 118 -7.77 13.88 -3.11
CA VAL A 118 -7.50 15.29 -3.42
C VAL A 118 -8.09 15.63 -4.78
N LYS A 119 -9.11 16.50 -4.79
CA LYS A 119 -9.87 16.89 -6.00
C LYS A 119 -9.64 18.36 -6.31
N ALA A 120 -8.56 18.65 -7.01
CA ALA A 120 -8.29 20.00 -7.48
C ALA A 120 -9.03 20.30 -8.79
N PRO A 121 -9.61 21.51 -8.95
CA PRO A 121 -10.11 21.96 -10.24
C PRO A 121 -8.95 22.11 -11.24
N THR A 122 -9.21 21.82 -12.52
CA THR A 122 -8.19 21.97 -13.57
C THR A 122 -7.87 23.41 -13.93
N TYR A 123 -8.82 24.34 -13.66
CA TYR A 123 -8.67 25.78 -13.88
C TYR A 123 -9.45 26.59 -12.85
N GLY A 124 -9.11 27.87 -12.74
CA GLY A 124 -9.83 28.88 -11.99
C GLY A 124 -9.64 30.27 -12.59
N ILE A 125 -10.51 31.23 -12.24
CA ILE A 125 -10.42 32.61 -12.73
C ILE A 125 -9.48 33.42 -11.84
N ILE A 126 -8.64 34.27 -12.43
CA ILE A 126 -7.72 35.13 -11.69
C ILE A 126 -8.49 36.03 -10.72
N GLY A 127 -8.07 36.07 -9.47
CA GLY A 127 -8.72 36.78 -8.38
C GLY A 127 -9.72 35.95 -7.57
N GLU A 128 -10.21 34.86 -8.10
CA GLU A 128 -11.11 33.95 -7.40
C GLU A 128 -10.39 33.00 -6.45
N THR A 129 -11.15 32.49 -5.48
CA THR A 129 -10.69 31.47 -4.54
C THR A 129 -11.38 30.15 -4.87
N VAL A 130 -10.58 29.14 -5.16
CA VAL A 130 -11.05 27.78 -5.43
C VAL A 130 -10.94 26.93 -4.17
N GLN A 131 -11.86 25.98 -4.03
CA GLN A 131 -11.79 24.96 -2.99
C GLN A 131 -11.11 23.71 -3.54
N ILE A 132 -10.23 23.14 -2.73
CA ILE A 132 -9.53 21.89 -3.04
C ILE A 132 -9.90 20.88 -1.95
N PRO A 133 -10.95 20.10 -2.16
CA PRO A 133 -11.38 19.06 -1.24
C PRO A 133 -10.32 17.95 -1.12
N PHE A 134 -10.20 17.41 0.09
CA PHE A 134 -9.35 16.28 0.39
C PHE A 134 -9.99 15.41 1.48
N THR A 135 -9.56 14.16 1.55
CA THR A 135 -9.91 13.24 2.63
C THR A 135 -8.63 12.73 3.28
N ILE A 136 -8.59 12.68 4.61
CA ILE A 136 -7.51 12.05 5.37
C ILE A 136 -8.11 10.84 6.07
N LYS A 137 -7.51 9.67 5.85
CA LYS A 137 -7.84 8.44 6.55
C LYS A 137 -6.79 8.14 7.61
N SER A 138 -7.26 7.75 8.80
CA SER A 138 -6.41 7.40 9.94
C SER A 138 -6.59 5.94 10.33
N THR A 139 -5.49 5.23 10.52
CA THR A 139 -5.43 3.95 11.22
C THR A 139 -4.75 4.08 12.59
N LEU A 140 -4.44 5.32 13.02
CA LEU A 140 -3.91 5.60 14.34
C LEU A 140 -4.93 5.26 15.44
N GLY A 141 -4.46 4.74 16.56
CA GLY A 141 -5.31 4.36 17.70
C GLY A 141 -5.85 5.53 18.52
N LYS A 142 -5.51 6.77 18.18
CA LYS A 142 -5.94 7.99 18.89
C LYS A 142 -6.29 9.11 17.92
N GLU A 143 -7.18 9.99 18.36
CA GLU A 143 -7.45 11.25 17.67
C GLU A 143 -6.15 12.05 17.48
N THR A 144 -5.97 12.60 16.30
CA THR A 144 -4.76 13.33 15.94
C THR A 144 -5.12 14.68 15.35
N ARG A 145 -4.59 15.75 15.97
CA ARG A 145 -4.68 17.10 15.42
C ARG A 145 -3.39 17.45 14.69
N THR A 146 -3.51 17.86 13.44
CA THR A 146 -2.36 18.21 12.60
C THR A 146 -2.70 19.35 11.65
N THR A 147 -1.70 19.91 10.98
CA THR A 147 -1.87 21.04 10.06
C THR A 147 -1.38 20.64 8.69
N LEU A 148 -2.29 20.55 7.70
CA LEU A 148 -1.93 20.43 6.31
C LEU A 148 -1.26 21.67 5.81
N ILE A 149 -0.32 21.51 4.90
CA ILE A 149 0.45 22.59 4.27
C ILE A 149 0.27 22.44 2.76
N MET A 150 -0.29 23.47 2.13
CA MET A 150 -0.34 23.58 0.67
C MET A 150 0.64 24.63 0.21
N THR A 151 1.52 24.26 -0.71
CA THR A 151 2.60 25.12 -1.21
C THR A 151 2.58 25.17 -2.73
N SER A 152 2.66 26.36 -3.29
CA SER A 152 2.96 26.54 -4.72
C SER A 152 4.45 26.32 -4.95
N ARG A 153 4.79 25.43 -5.89
CA ARG A 153 6.18 25.21 -6.29
C ARG A 153 6.74 26.37 -7.12
N ASP A 154 5.85 27.12 -7.76
CA ASP A 154 6.21 28.20 -8.69
C ASP A 154 6.46 29.52 -7.93
N THR A 155 5.65 29.81 -6.91
CA THR A 155 5.70 31.07 -6.17
C THR A 155 6.25 30.94 -4.74
N GLY A 156 6.28 29.73 -4.18
CA GLY A 156 6.61 29.50 -2.78
C GLY A 156 5.50 29.89 -1.81
N LYS A 157 4.36 30.39 -2.30
CA LYS A 157 3.22 30.76 -1.47
C LYS A 157 2.69 29.53 -0.73
N THR A 158 2.38 29.69 0.54
CA THR A 158 1.92 28.61 1.41
C THR A 158 0.59 28.96 2.08
N VAL A 159 -0.31 28.00 2.13
CA VAL A 159 -1.58 28.06 2.88
C VAL A 159 -1.65 26.83 3.79
N THR A 160 -2.15 27.03 5.01
CA THR A 160 -2.26 25.95 5.99
C THR A 160 -3.70 25.70 6.40
N ARG A 161 -4.02 24.45 6.72
CA ARG A 161 -5.33 24.04 7.25
C ARG A 161 -5.14 23.09 8.41
N THR A 162 -5.60 23.46 9.60
CA THR A 162 -5.60 22.57 10.76
C THR A 162 -6.83 21.69 10.74
N VAL A 163 -6.63 20.39 10.92
CA VAL A 163 -7.67 19.35 10.95
C VAL A 163 -7.51 18.48 12.18
N THR A 164 -8.64 17.97 12.67
CA THR A 164 -8.68 16.96 13.73
C THR A 164 -9.23 15.68 13.13
N ILE A 165 -8.44 14.62 13.19
CA ILE A 165 -8.71 13.34 12.53
C ILE A 165 -9.07 12.32 13.61
N PRO A 166 -10.25 11.69 13.57
CA PRO A 166 -10.65 10.71 14.58
C PRO A 166 -9.74 9.48 14.56
N ALA A 167 -9.65 8.79 15.70
CA ALA A 167 -8.96 7.51 15.80
C ALA A 167 -9.63 6.49 14.88
N GLN A 168 -8.84 5.77 14.08
CA GLN A 168 -9.31 4.72 13.16
C GLN A 168 -10.49 5.19 12.28
N GLY A 169 -10.44 6.43 11.82
CA GLY A 169 -11.52 7.06 11.07
C GLY A 169 -11.01 7.92 9.93
N GLU A 170 -11.90 8.75 9.40
CA GLU A 170 -11.58 9.66 8.31
C GLU A 170 -12.17 11.04 8.56
N VAL A 171 -11.57 12.05 7.94
CA VAL A 171 -12.07 13.41 7.89
C VAL A 171 -11.95 13.95 6.48
N SER A 172 -13.02 14.59 5.99
CA SER A 172 -13.02 15.33 4.73
C SER A 172 -13.11 16.82 5.02
N ASP A 173 -12.27 17.62 4.36
CA ASP A 173 -12.23 19.07 4.49
C ASP A 173 -11.72 19.66 3.17
N ALA A 174 -11.49 20.97 3.10
CA ALA A 174 -10.98 21.65 1.92
C ALA A 174 -9.95 22.71 2.28
N VAL A 175 -8.95 22.88 1.42
CA VAL A 175 -8.06 24.04 1.44
C VAL A 175 -8.55 25.05 0.41
N LEU A 176 -8.52 26.33 0.79
CA LEU A 176 -8.86 27.43 -0.10
C LEU A 176 -7.60 27.97 -0.76
N TRP A 177 -7.61 28.05 -2.09
CA TRP A 177 -6.51 28.61 -2.86
C TRP A 177 -6.97 29.78 -3.72
N LYS A 178 -6.31 30.93 -3.58
CA LYS A 178 -6.59 32.08 -4.42
C LYS A 178 -5.72 32.02 -5.68
N ILE A 179 -6.35 32.06 -6.84
CA ILE A 179 -5.69 32.13 -8.15
C ILE A 179 -5.17 33.55 -8.35
N GLU A 180 -3.87 33.74 -8.47
CA GLU A 180 -3.25 35.07 -8.53
C GLU A 180 -2.60 35.37 -9.88
N GLN A 181 -2.29 34.34 -10.68
CA GLN A 181 -1.56 34.49 -11.93
C GLN A 181 -2.16 33.67 -13.07
N GLU A 182 -1.90 34.11 -14.31
CA GLU A 182 -2.26 33.40 -15.51
C GLU A 182 -1.30 32.23 -15.77
N GLY A 183 -1.84 31.12 -16.30
CA GLY A 183 -1.08 29.95 -16.63
C GLY A 183 -1.16 28.83 -15.59
N ALA A 184 -0.39 27.79 -15.78
CA ALA A 184 -0.38 26.62 -14.91
C ALA A 184 0.46 26.89 -13.64
N GLU A 185 -0.13 26.64 -12.48
CA GLU A 185 0.53 26.68 -11.18
C GLU A 185 0.54 25.28 -10.58
N THR A 186 1.71 24.79 -10.16
CA THR A 186 1.87 23.48 -9.54
C THR A 186 1.81 23.61 -8.02
N LEU A 187 0.84 22.93 -7.43
CA LEU A 187 0.59 22.91 -5.99
C LEU A 187 0.94 21.55 -5.40
N GLU A 188 1.49 21.59 -4.20
CA GLU A 188 1.76 20.41 -3.40
C GLU A 188 1.01 20.51 -2.07
N LEU A 189 0.17 19.52 -1.77
CA LEU A 189 -0.52 19.41 -0.48
C LEU A 189 0.19 18.35 0.35
N LYS A 190 0.66 18.73 1.53
CA LYS A 190 1.41 17.87 2.46
C LYS A 190 0.72 17.75 3.81
N LEU A 191 0.69 16.51 4.28
CA LEU A 191 0.33 16.13 5.64
C LEU A 191 1.62 15.80 6.40
N PRO A 192 1.96 16.52 7.50
CA PRO A 192 3.15 16.21 8.28
C PRO A 192 3.11 14.79 8.86
N VAL A 193 4.19 14.07 8.70
CA VAL A 193 4.35 12.71 9.23
C VAL A 193 4.27 12.71 10.75
N GLN A 194 3.47 11.80 11.31
CA GLN A 194 3.37 11.61 12.76
C GLN A 194 4.41 10.60 13.25
N PRO A 195 4.90 10.70 14.50
CA PRO A 195 5.95 9.82 15.02
C PRO A 195 5.62 8.32 14.99
N GLN A 196 4.32 7.99 14.92
CA GLN A 196 3.86 6.60 14.93
C GLN A 196 3.63 6.02 13.53
N GLU A 197 3.65 6.85 12.49
CA GLU A 197 3.41 6.42 11.11
C GLU A 197 4.51 5.49 10.62
N ARG A 198 4.11 4.51 9.83
CA ARG A 198 5.00 3.54 9.18
C ARG A 198 5.05 3.72 7.66
N MET A 199 4.08 4.42 7.08
CA MET A 199 4.08 4.78 5.66
C MET A 199 4.11 6.31 5.54
N HIS A 200 5.00 6.84 4.71
CA HIS A 200 5.22 8.27 4.59
C HIS A 200 4.98 8.79 3.16
N ASN A 201 4.88 7.91 2.21
CA ASN A 201 4.74 8.24 0.78
C ASN A 201 3.31 8.63 0.37
N ASN A 202 2.33 8.40 1.24
CA ASN A 202 0.92 8.72 1.04
C ASN A 202 0.47 10.00 1.76
N ASN A 203 1.43 10.77 2.30
CA ASN A 203 1.20 12.02 3.02
C ASN A 203 1.28 13.27 2.12
N ALA A 204 1.46 13.10 0.82
CA ALA A 204 1.57 14.22 -0.11
C ALA A 204 0.83 13.94 -1.42
N SER A 205 0.29 15.01 -2.00
CA SER A 205 -0.32 14.99 -3.33
C SER A 205 0.11 16.23 -4.11
N SER A 206 0.45 16.07 -5.37
CA SER A 206 0.82 17.16 -6.28
C SER A 206 -0.17 17.23 -7.44
N PHE A 207 -0.59 18.44 -7.80
CA PHE A 207 -1.52 18.70 -8.90
C PHE A 207 -1.28 20.10 -9.46
N SER A 208 -1.87 20.41 -10.63
CA SER A 208 -1.75 21.73 -11.25
C SER A 208 -3.11 22.35 -11.48
N ILE A 209 -3.19 23.66 -11.30
CA ILE A 209 -4.38 24.48 -11.60
C ILE A 209 -3.99 25.55 -12.60
N SER A 210 -4.79 25.75 -13.67
CA SER A 210 -4.54 26.79 -14.66
C SER A 210 -5.35 28.05 -14.33
N GLY A 211 -4.68 29.18 -14.06
CA GLY A 211 -5.31 30.49 -13.96
C GLY A 211 -5.72 31.02 -15.33
N ARG A 212 -6.96 31.48 -15.46
CA ARG A 212 -7.54 32.06 -16.68
C ARG A 212 -8.15 33.41 -16.37
N ARG A 213 -8.21 34.30 -17.37
CA ARG A 213 -8.94 35.57 -17.32
C ARG A 213 -10.40 35.37 -17.58
#